data_83af882eb5d6f256f85841b91d6ff0a8
#
_entry.id   83af882eb5d6f256f85841b91d6ff0a8
#
_cell.length_a   1.000
_cell.length_b   1.000
_cell.length_c   1.000
_cell.angle_alpha   90.00
_cell.angle_beta   90.00
_cell.angle_gamma   90.00
#
_symmetry.space_group_name_H-M   'P 1'
#
loop_
_entity.id
_entity.type
_entity.pdbx_description
1 polymer ?
#
loop_
_entity_poly.entity_id
_entity_poly.type
_entity_poly.pdbx_seq_one_letter_code
_entity_poly.pdbx_strand_id
1 'polypeptide(L)'
;MARFSIKLVDAPGDYDKVVVDVIDIRIKMNDDSDGDGGWESVPTNTGQYDLLELTGGESAVLVDDYEVLAGELSQIRLILGDNNYVVKDGEEFELKTPSAQQSGLKLKVNQEVEGGYYYSFVLDFDVSKSIVDAGNSGNIILKPVINASLEAASGIIEGAISPSDFETEVSVMVGDETITSYATPENSGVFMIYGVPEGTYDLTITPDPTSNYAGQVISVDVVNGQVTNVGTIELELLPGSITGTILNEGLAVEASVMVEGEAVIASADGSGVFLLENIPVGMYTVTLTPDAGSGLSAVEIMDVEVMADQTTDLGEITIE
;
A
#
# COMPACT_ATOMS: atom_id res chain seq x y z
N MET A 1 15.27 -9.02 10.67
CA MET A 1 15.79 -8.23 9.54
C MET A 1 15.35 -6.80 9.74
N ALA A 2 16.13 -5.83 9.30
CA ALA A 2 15.72 -4.44 9.10
C ALA A 2 15.42 -4.24 7.62
N ARG A 3 14.71 -3.18 7.27
CA ARG A 3 14.46 -2.79 5.88
C ARG A 3 14.73 -1.32 5.70
N PHE A 4 15.12 -0.91 4.50
CA PHE A 4 15.33 0.51 4.22
C PHE A 4 15.05 0.89 2.77
N SER A 5 14.77 2.17 2.58
CA SER A 5 14.77 2.86 1.29
C SER A 5 15.88 3.91 1.25
N ILE A 6 16.28 4.27 0.03
CA ILE A 6 17.21 5.39 -0.22
C ILE A 6 16.59 6.31 -1.26
N LYS A 7 16.41 7.57 -0.89
CA LYS A 7 15.87 8.62 -1.75
C LYS A 7 16.98 9.60 -2.15
N LEU A 8 16.84 10.20 -3.32
CA LEU A 8 17.64 11.30 -3.79
C LEU A 8 16.81 12.57 -3.78
N VAL A 9 17.35 13.64 -3.21
CA VAL A 9 16.80 14.99 -3.24
C VAL A 9 17.90 15.99 -3.62
N ASP A 10 17.54 17.22 -3.93
CA ASP A 10 18.50 18.31 -4.23
C ASP A 10 18.13 19.62 -3.55
N ALA A 11 19.15 20.44 -3.33
CA ALA A 11 19.00 21.86 -3.02
C ALA A 11 18.99 22.68 -4.32
N PRO A 12 18.21 23.78 -4.41
CA PRO A 12 18.10 24.59 -5.63
C PRO A 12 19.44 25.09 -6.15
N GLY A 13 19.61 25.12 -7.48
CA GLY A 13 20.79 25.65 -8.16
C GLY A 13 20.42 26.58 -9.33
N ASP A 14 21.37 27.43 -9.75
CA ASP A 14 21.21 28.42 -10.83
C ASP A 14 21.50 27.80 -12.22
N TYR A 15 20.84 26.71 -12.56
CA TYR A 15 20.95 26.02 -13.86
C TYR A 15 19.55 25.73 -14.41
N ASP A 16 19.47 25.55 -15.74
CA ASP A 16 18.20 25.15 -16.38
C ASP A 16 17.91 23.67 -16.14
N LYS A 17 18.97 22.84 -16.04
CA LYS A 17 18.87 21.40 -15.83
C LYS A 17 20.20 20.83 -15.33
N VAL A 18 20.16 19.85 -14.42
CA VAL A 18 21.33 19.11 -13.96
C VAL A 18 21.00 17.63 -13.89
N VAL A 19 21.55 16.85 -14.81
CA VAL A 19 21.25 15.43 -14.90
C VAL A 19 22.43 14.59 -14.44
N VAL A 20 22.15 13.66 -13.51
CA VAL A 20 23.08 12.63 -13.07
C VAL A 20 22.57 11.24 -13.50
N ASP A 21 23.50 10.41 -13.98
CA ASP A 21 23.24 9.04 -14.44
C ASP A 21 23.58 8.07 -13.29
N VAL A 22 22.58 7.61 -12.55
CA VAL A 22 22.76 6.67 -11.43
C VAL A 22 22.80 5.26 -11.97
N ILE A 23 23.89 4.53 -11.75
CA ILE A 23 24.07 3.16 -12.25
C ILE A 23 24.14 2.09 -11.16
N ASP A 24 24.47 2.44 -9.90
CA ASP A 24 24.51 1.47 -8.80
C ASP A 24 24.47 2.20 -7.44
N ILE A 25 23.89 1.56 -6.46
CA ILE A 25 24.01 1.89 -5.04
C ILE A 25 24.67 0.69 -4.35
N ARG A 26 25.67 0.97 -3.51
CA ARG A 26 26.28 -0.04 -2.66
C ARG A 26 26.24 0.39 -1.21
N ILE A 27 26.14 -0.59 -0.34
CA ILE A 27 26.17 -0.39 1.10
C ILE A 27 27.38 -1.09 1.71
N LYS A 28 27.78 -0.63 2.88
CA LYS A 28 28.83 -1.25 3.69
C LYS A 28 28.34 -1.37 5.12
N MET A 29 28.24 -2.62 5.58
CA MET A 29 27.75 -2.94 6.91
C MET A 29 28.90 -3.22 7.86
N ASN A 30 28.79 -2.76 9.11
CA ASN A 30 29.71 -3.07 10.23
C ASN A 30 31.20 -2.80 9.97
N ASP A 31 31.52 -1.88 9.07
CA ASP A 31 32.88 -1.49 8.73
C ASP A 31 32.94 -0.06 8.21
N ASP A 32 33.45 0.86 8.98
CA ASP A 32 33.58 2.28 8.62
C ASP A 32 34.95 2.59 7.93
N SER A 33 35.76 1.58 7.66
CA SER A 33 37.05 1.75 7.01
C SER A 33 36.87 2.29 5.57
N ASP A 34 37.80 3.14 5.14
CA ASP A 34 37.83 3.68 3.77
C ASP A 34 38.28 2.66 2.70
N GLY A 35 38.51 1.41 3.10
CA GLY A 35 38.93 0.32 2.21
C GLY A 35 37.85 -0.02 1.16
N ASP A 36 38.28 -0.61 0.02
CA ASP A 36 37.40 -1.00 -1.05
C ASP A 36 36.73 -2.38 -0.87
N GLY A 37 36.98 -3.07 0.24
CA GLY A 37 36.32 -4.33 0.60
C GLY A 37 35.01 -4.12 1.35
N GLY A 38 34.18 -5.17 1.38
CA GLY A 38 32.94 -5.20 2.18
C GLY A 38 31.77 -4.45 1.60
N TRP A 39 31.83 -4.00 0.33
CA TRP A 39 30.71 -3.37 -0.36
C TRP A 39 29.78 -4.39 -0.98
N GLU A 40 28.49 -4.21 -0.74
CA GLU A 40 27.41 -4.99 -1.32
C GLU A 40 26.57 -4.09 -2.23
N SER A 41 26.32 -4.53 -3.48
CA SER A 41 25.41 -3.85 -4.40
C SER A 41 23.98 -4.20 -4.02
N VAL A 42 23.09 -3.20 -3.97
CA VAL A 42 21.68 -3.37 -3.65
C VAL A 42 20.81 -3.11 -4.89
N PRO A 43 19.61 -3.70 -4.98
CA PRO A 43 18.68 -3.41 -6.08
C PRO A 43 18.48 -1.91 -6.21
N THR A 44 18.86 -1.33 -7.34
CA THR A 44 18.87 0.12 -7.56
C THR A 44 18.00 0.47 -8.73
N ASN A 45 17.13 1.47 -8.58
CA ASN A 45 16.43 2.13 -9.68
C ASN A 45 17.46 2.98 -10.44
N THR A 46 18.02 2.39 -11.49
CA THR A 46 19.04 3.04 -12.32
C THR A 46 18.43 3.94 -13.36
N GLY A 47 19.11 5.02 -13.72
CA GLY A 47 18.66 5.94 -14.78
C GLY A 47 19.20 7.34 -14.60
N GLN A 48 18.75 8.23 -15.47
CA GLN A 48 19.06 9.66 -15.43
C GLN A 48 18.04 10.40 -14.59
N TYR A 49 18.52 11.17 -13.63
CA TYR A 49 17.72 11.99 -12.73
C TYR A 49 18.06 13.46 -12.91
N ASP A 50 17.06 14.29 -13.19
CA ASP A 50 17.20 15.74 -13.16
C ASP A 50 17.10 16.22 -11.72
N LEU A 51 18.23 16.64 -11.16
CA LEU A 51 18.31 17.03 -9.76
C LEU A 51 17.40 18.25 -9.46
N LEU A 52 17.24 19.16 -10.41
CA LEU A 52 16.42 20.36 -10.18
C LEU A 52 14.92 20.06 -10.09
N GLU A 53 14.47 18.88 -10.58
CA GLU A 53 13.12 18.38 -10.38
C GLU A 53 12.92 17.74 -8.98
N LEU A 54 14.01 17.48 -8.24
CA LEU A 54 13.99 16.85 -6.92
C LEU A 54 14.11 17.87 -5.77
N THR A 55 13.57 19.06 -5.99
CA THR A 55 13.55 20.17 -5.03
C THR A 55 12.16 20.40 -4.47
N GLY A 56 12.04 21.15 -3.37
CA GLY A 56 10.72 21.55 -2.83
C GLY A 56 9.89 20.42 -2.22
N GLY A 57 10.53 19.31 -1.84
CA GLY A 57 9.88 18.15 -1.26
C GLY A 57 9.73 16.95 -2.21
N GLU A 58 10.05 17.16 -3.50
CA GLU A 58 10.10 16.06 -4.46
C GLU A 58 11.36 15.20 -4.26
N SER A 59 11.26 13.91 -4.51
CA SER A 59 12.37 12.97 -4.35
C SER A 59 12.32 11.84 -5.37
N ALA A 60 13.48 11.25 -5.69
CA ALA A 60 13.55 10.04 -6.48
C ALA A 60 13.96 8.85 -5.60
N VAL A 61 13.19 7.76 -5.64
CA VAL A 61 13.51 6.54 -4.92
C VAL A 61 14.58 5.77 -5.68
N LEU A 62 15.81 5.70 -5.13
CA LEU A 62 16.93 4.96 -5.71
C LEU A 62 16.96 3.49 -5.26
N VAL A 63 16.63 3.22 -4.00
CA VAL A 63 16.48 1.87 -3.45
C VAL A 63 15.14 1.83 -2.74
N ASP A 64 14.34 0.86 -3.10
CA ASP A 64 13.04 0.65 -2.51
C ASP A 64 13.04 -0.65 -1.71
N ASP A 65 12.64 -0.55 -0.43
CA ASP A 65 12.33 -1.66 0.47
C ASP A 65 13.37 -2.81 0.47
N TYR A 66 14.65 -2.49 0.66
CA TYR A 66 15.72 -3.49 0.72
C TYR A 66 15.88 -4.07 2.13
N GLU A 67 15.90 -5.39 2.21
CA GLU A 67 16.06 -6.13 3.46
C GLU A 67 17.53 -6.37 3.81
N VAL A 68 17.92 -6.07 5.06
CA VAL A 68 19.29 -6.21 5.55
C VAL A 68 19.31 -6.84 6.94
N LEU A 69 20.41 -7.52 7.27
CA LEU A 69 20.66 -7.98 8.64
C LEU A 69 20.83 -6.77 9.58
N ALA A 70 20.31 -6.90 10.80
CA ALA A 70 20.57 -5.90 11.83
C ALA A 70 22.07 -5.71 12.06
N GLY A 71 22.50 -4.47 12.29
CA GLY A 71 23.88 -4.07 12.46
C GLY A 71 24.09 -2.60 12.12
N GLU A 72 25.33 -2.15 12.01
CA GLU A 72 25.63 -0.77 11.64
C GLU A 72 25.71 -0.61 10.12
N LEU A 73 24.82 0.21 9.51
CA LEU A 73 25.01 0.73 8.16
C LEU A 73 26.03 1.85 8.22
N SER A 74 27.28 1.49 7.94
CA SER A 74 28.40 2.41 8.10
C SER A 74 28.51 3.39 6.95
N GLN A 75 28.34 2.92 5.71
CA GLN A 75 28.48 3.76 4.51
C GLN A 75 27.50 3.36 3.40
N ILE A 76 27.08 4.37 2.62
CA ILE A 76 26.39 4.23 1.34
C ILE A 76 27.35 4.71 0.24
N ARG A 77 27.36 4.04 -0.91
CA ARG A 77 28.13 4.45 -2.09
C ARG A 77 27.21 4.64 -3.27
N LEU A 78 27.15 5.86 -3.78
CA LEU A 78 26.45 6.22 -5.03
C LEU A 78 27.44 6.13 -6.19
N ILE A 79 27.09 5.36 -7.22
CA ILE A 79 27.90 5.19 -8.43
C ILE A 79 27.18 5.84 -9.60
N LEU A 80 27.87 6.79 -10.24
CA LEU A 80 27.40 7.49 -11.41
C LEU A 80 28.00 6.89 -12.69
N GLY A 81 27.22 6.85 -13.75
CA GLY A 81 27.64 6.48 -15.10
C GLY A 81 28.30 7.64 -15.86
N ASP A 82 28.35 7.51 -17.17
CA ASP A 82 29.05 8.45 -18.05
C ASP A 82 28.15 9.56 -18.64
N ASN A 83 26.82 9.44 -18.49
CA ASN A 83 25.86 10.32 -19.17
C ASN A 83 25.38 11.45 -18.24
N ASN A 84 26.31 12.15 -17.59
CA ASN A 84 25.99 13.29 -16.73
C ASN A 84 26.17 14.60 -17.52
N TYR A 85 25.20 15.51 -17.41
CA TYR A 85 25.27 16.81 -18.11
C TYR A 85 24.53 17.92 -17.34
N VAL A 86 24.85 19.15 -17.70
CA VAL A 86 24.16 20.36 -17.20
C VAL A 86 23.69 21.19 -18.39
N VAL A 87 22.51 21.79 -18.26
CA VAL A 87 22.03 22.83 -19.19
C VAL A 87 22.12 24.19 -18.52
N LYS A 88 22.77 25.11 -19.17
CA LYS A 88 22.94 26.49 -18.70
C LYS A 88 22.72 27.47 -19.85
N ASP A 89 21.82 28.43 -19.65
CA ASP A 89 21.43 29.41 -20.67
C ASP A 89 20.96 28.77 -22.00
N GLY A 90 20.31 27.57 -21.89
CA GLY A 90 19.81 26.78 -23.01
C GLY A 90 20.88 25.98 -23.76
N GLU A 91 22.12 25.94 -23.29
CA GLU A 91 23.22 25.17 -23.88
C GLU A 91 23.61 24.01 -22.97
N GLU A 92 23.80 22.79 -23.57
CA GLU A 92 24.14 21.59 -22.87
C GLU A 92 25.66 21.39 -22.77
N PHE A 93 26.14 21.06 -21.57
CA PHE A 93 27.56 20.79 -21.30
C PHE A 93 27.72 19.44 -20.60
N GLU A 94 28.64 18.61 -21.09
CA GLU A 94 29.01 17.37 -20.43
C GLU A 94 29.61 17.63 -19.04
N LEU A 95 29.09 16.94 -18.03
CA LEU A 95 29.64 16.96 -16.67
C LEU A 95 30.69 15.86 -16.49
N LYS A 96 31.94 16.22 -16.35
CA LYS A 96 33.02 15.27 -16.08
C LYS A 96 33.04 14.88 -14.60
N THR A 97 32.94 13.58 -14.32
CA THR A 97 32.87 13.01 -12.96
C THR A 97 34.04 12.06 -12.67
N PRO A 98 35.30 12.49 -12.68
CA PRO A 98 36.47 11.58 -12.67
C PRO A 98 36.53 10.68 -11.43
N SER A 99 36.16 11.19 -10.25
CA SER A 99 36.23 10.44 -8.99
C SER A 99 35.00 9.57 -8.75
N ALA A 100 33.82 10.01 -9.17
CA ALA A 100 32.57 9.28 -9.01
C ALA A 100 32.49 8.06 -9.94
N GLN A 101 33.06 8.16 -11.15
CA GLN A 101 33.10 7.06 -12.11
C GLN A 101 34.08 5.95 -11.71
N GLN A 102 35.21 6.30 -11.07
CA GLN A 102 36.25 5.30 -10.73
C GLN A 102 36.00 4.55 -9.43
N SER A 103 35.44 5.17 -8.42
CA SER A 103 35.25 4.57 -7.11
C SER A 103 33.88 4.76 -6.48
N GLY A 104 32.99 5.57 -7.13
CA GLY A 104 31.73 6.02 -6.56
C GLY A 104 31.89 7.01 -5.40
N LEU A 105 30.80 7.62 -5.02
CA LEU A 105 30.73 8.60 -3.92
C LEU A 105 30.46 7.87 -2.62
N LYS A 106 31.44 7.88 -1.72
CA LYS A 106 31.33 7.27 -0.39
C LYS A 106 30.71 8.26 0.59
N LEU A 107 29.59 7.89 1.17
CA LEU A 107 28.83 8.68 2.14
C LEU A 107 28.84 7.94 3.48
N LYS A 108 29.35 8.59 4.53
CA LYS A 108 29.30 8.03 5.88
C LYS A 108 27.91 8.25 6.45
N VAL A 109 27.32 7.17 6.97
CA VAL A 109 25.99 7.15 7.57
C VAL A 109 26.08 6.83 9.05
N ASN A 110 26.82 5.76 9.41
CA ASN A 110 27.05 5.28 10.77
C ASN A 110 25.72 5.15 11.57
N GLN A 111 24.73 4.54 10.94
CA GLN A 111 23.41 4.31 11.53
C GLN A 111 23.28 2.85 11.96
N GLU A 112 22.99 2.63 13.23
CA GLU A 112 22.58 1.31 13.69
C GLU A 112 21.17 1.00 13.14
N VAL A 113 21.05 -0.11 12.43
CA VAL A 113 19.77 -0.60 11.89
C VAL A 113 19.35 -1.84 12.68
N GLU A 114 18.21 -1.75 13.33
CA GLU A 114 17.66 -2.78 14.21
C GLU A 114 16.59 -3.60 13.47
N GLY A 115 16.43 -4.87 13.84
CA GLY A 115 15.37 -5.71 13.28
C GLY A 115 13.99 -5.20 13.65
N GLY A 116 13.06 -5.23 12.69
CA GLY A 116 11.70 -4.72 12.88
C GLY A 116 11.51 -3.25 12.49
N TYR A 117 12.61 -2.52 12.21
CA TYR A 117 12.52 -1.14 11.75
C TYR A 117 12.57 -1.05 10.22
N TYR A 118 11.87 -0.02 9.72
CA TYR A 118 12.03 0.51 8.38
C TYR A 118 12.72 1.87 8.44
N TYR A 119 13.81 2.03 7.68
CA TYR A 119 14.62 3.24 7.65
C TYR A 119 14.49 3.93 6.30
N SER A 120 14.24 5.24 6.29
CA SER A 120 14.28 6.07 5.09
C SER A 120 15.54 6.94 5.12
N PHE A 121 16.49 6.65 4.22
CA PHE A 121 17.69 7.46 4.06
C PHE A 121 17.52 8.43 2.91
N VAL A 122 17.96 9.66 3.12
CA VAL A 122 17.96 10.70 2.10
C VAL A 122 19.38 11.04 1.72
N LEU A 123 19.66 10.99 0.42
CA LEU A 123 20.87 11.53 -0.19
C LEU A 123 20.54 12.93 -0.72
N ASP A 124 20.93 13.95 0.04
CA ASP A 124 20.73 15.36 -0.30
C ASP A 124 21.91 15.84 -1.15
N PHE A 125 21.66 16.04 -2.43
CA PHE A 125 22.65 16.48 -3.41
C PHE A 125 22.64 18.01 -3.47
N ASP A 126 23.77 18.64 -3.17
CA ASP A 126 23.90 20.09 -3.24
C ASP A 126 24.50 20.50 -4.61
N VAL A 127 23.62 20.73 -5.59
CA VAL A 127 24.01 21.12 -6.96
C VAL A 127 24.86 22.38 -6.94
N SER A 128 24.52 23.37 -6.12
CA SER A 128 25.21 24.66 -6.08
C SER A 128 26.69 24.56 -5.69
N LYS A 129 27.02 23.55 -4.86
CA LYS A 129 28.40 23.26 -4.42
C LYS A 129 29.08 22.18 -5.25
N SER A 130 28.29 21.38 -5.97
CA SER A 130 28.77 20.21 -6.71
C SER A 130 29.30 20.55 -8.10
N ILE A 131 28.83 21.61 -8.73
CA ILE A 131 29.22 22.00 -10.08
C ILE A 131 30.33 23.05 -10.02
N VAL A 132 31.47 22.72 -10.63
CA VAL A 132 32.65 23.62 -10.66
C VAL A 132 33.02 23.95 -12.09
N ASP A 133 32.93 25.23 -12.42
CA ASP A 133 33.44 25.77 -13.69
C ASP A 133 34.98 25.79 -13.68
N ALA A 134 35.59 24.99 -14.55
CA ALA A 134 37.06 24.85 -14.60
C ALA A 134 37.76 26.03 -15.31
N GLY A 135 37.21 27.23 -15.26
CA GLY A 135 37.79 28.47 -15.75
C GLY A 135 37.97 28.47 -17.26
N ASN A 136 39.16 28.89 -17.76
CA ASN A 136 39.39 29.14 -19.18
C ASN A 136 39.31 27.91 -20.12
N SER A 137 39.06 26.72 -19.61
CA SER A 137 39.00 25.50 -20.44
C SER A 137 37.59 25.19 -20.97
N GLY A 138 36.56 25.87 -20.45
CA GLY A 138 35.14 25.57 -20.78
C GLY A 138 34.67 24.20 -20.29
N ASN A 139 35.46 23.49 -19.47
CA ASN A 139 35.03 22.25 -18.89
C ASN A 139 34.24 22.49 -17.60
N ILE A 140 33.11 21.83 -17.48
CA ILE A 140 32.31 21.80 -16.23
C ILE A 140 32.58 20.45 -15.53
N ILE A 141 32.93 20.52 -14.26
CA ILE A 141 33.32 19.34 -13.48
C ILE A 141 32.30 19.13 -12.39
N LEU A 142 31.78 17.93 -12.27
CA LEU A 142 30.96 17.50 -11.15
C LEU A 142 31.88 16.99 -10.02
N LYS A 143 31.89 17.71 -8.91
CA LYS A 143 32.49 17.31 -7.63
C LYS A 143 31.36 17.15 -6.61
N PRO A 144 30.67 16.03 -6.59
CA PRO A 144 29.46 15.91 -5.83
C PRO A 144 29.66 16.19 -4.34
N VAL A 145 28.84 17.07 -3.82
CA VAL A 145 28.67 17.35 -2.39
C VAL A 145 27.30 16.75 -2.03
N ILE A 146 27.31 15.65 -1.31
CA ILE A 146 26.09 14.91 -0.93
C ILE A 146 26.15 14.66 0.57
N ASN A 147 25.04 14.93 1.25
CA ASN A 147 24.83 14.56 2.63
C ASN A 147 23.89 13.35 2.67
N ALA A 148 24.27 12.34 3.45
CA ALA A 148 23.37 11.23 3.75
C ALA A 148 22.79 11.40 5.15
N SER A 149 21.48 11.38 5.28
CA SER A 149 20.77 11.52 6.55
C SER A 149 19.69 10.48 6.70
N LEU A 150 19.34 10.16 7.95
CA LEU A 150 18.16 9.39 8.28
C LEU A 150 16.97 10.35 8.33
N GLU A 151 15.96 10.13 7.48
CA GLU A 151 14.73 10.90 7.47
C GLU A 151 13.76 10.39 8.53
N ALA A 152 13.53 9.08 8.55
CA ALA A 152 12.58 8.44 9.45
C ALA A 152 13.01 7.03 9.86
N ALA A 153 12.65 6.64 11.09
CA ALA A 153 12.56 5.26 11.51
C ALA A 153 11.11 5.02 11.94
N SER A 154 10.53 3.88 11.56
CA SER A 154 9.09 3.61 11.69
C SER A 154 8.85 2.16 12.10
N GLY A 155 7.60 1.79 12.39
CA GLY A 155 7.18 0.42 12.63
C GLY A 155 6.71 -0.28 11.35
N ILE A 156 6.33 -1.53 11.52
CA ILE A 156 5.80 -2.42 10.47
C ILE A 156 4.47 -2.97 10.97
N ILE A 157 3.46 -3.04 10.10
CA ILE A 157 2.22 -3.78 10.36
C ILE A 157 2.30 -5.07 9.53
N GLU A 158 2.11 -6.21 10.17
CA GLU A 158 2.05 -7.50 9.49
C GLU A 158 0.78 -8.24 9.84
N GLY A 159 0.28 -9.06 8.92
CA GLY A 159 -0.88 -9.92 9.14
C GLY A 159 -1.12 -10.86 7.97
N ALA A 160 -2.24 -11.56 8.03
CA ALA A 160 -2.69 -12.40 6.94
C ALA A 160 -4.20 -12.21 6.70
N ILE A 161 -4.63 -12.36 5.45
CA ILE A 161 -6.03 -12.33 5.04
C ILE A 161 -6.50 -13.76 4.76
N SER A 162 -7.69 -14.08 5.22
CA SER A 162 -8.36 -15.38 4.96
C SER A 162 -9.80 -15.11 4.47
N PRO A 163 -10.23 -15.73 3.37
CA PRO A 163 -9.46 -16.60 2.46
C PRO A 163 -8.41 -15.83 1.65
N SER A 164 -7.40 -16.52 1.12
CA SER A 164 -6.26 -15.96 0.41
C SER A 164 -6.20 -16.31 -1.08
N ASP A 165 -7.32 -16.68 -1.68
CA ASP A 165 -7.43 -17.11 -3.07
C ASP A 165 -7.66 -15.97 -4.07
N PHE A 166 -7.68 -14.73 -3.60
CA PHE A 166 -7.76 -13.49 -4.40
C PHE A 166 -6.88 -12.39 -3.78
N GLU A 167 -6.61 -11.36 -4.56
CA GLU A 167 -5.86 -10.19 -4.09
C GLU A 167 -6.72 -9.34 -3.14
N THR A 168 -6.10 -8.88 -2.05
CA THR A 168 -6.72 -7.94 -1.10
C THR A 168 -5.75 -6.80 -0.83
N GLU A 169 -6.16 -5.58 -1.13
CA GLU A 169 -5.43 -4.37 -0.76
C GLU A 169 -5.57 -4.13 0.75
N VAL A 170 -4.45 -3.83 1.39
CA VAL A 170 -4.40 -3.46 2.81
C VAL A 170 -3.67 -2.13 2.92
N SER A 171 -4.29 -1.13 3.54
CA SER A 171 -3.74 0.22 3.57
C SER A 171 -3.96 0.94 4.88
N VAL A 172 -3.07 1.90 5.18
CA VAL A 172 -3.21 2.88 6.26
C VAL A 172 -2.99 4.29 5.74
N MET A 173 -3.69 5.26 6.32
CA MET A 173 -3.51 6.67 5.98
C MET A 173 -2.59 7.34 6.99
N VAL A 174 -1.49 7.93 6.53
CA VAL A 174 -0.50 8.66 7.33
C VAL A 174 -0.49 10.12 6.88
N GLY A 175 -1.15 10.99 7.65
CA GLY A 175 -1.41 12.36 7.19
C GLY A 175 -2.28 12.39 5.95
N ASP A 176 -1.77 12.89 4.85
CA ASP A 176 -2.45 12.94 3.55
C ASP A 176 -1.98 11.83 2.57
N GLU A 177 -1.07 10.95 3.00
CA GLU A 177 -0.53 9.87 2.19
C GLU A 177 -1.12 8.53 2.61
N THR A 178 -1.40 7.65 1.64
CA THR A 178 -1.82 6.28 1.87
C THR A 178 -0.64 5.34 1.61
N ILE A 179 -0.30 4.53 2.63
CA ILE A 179 0.69 3.46 2.50
C ILE A 179 -0.08 2.16 2.28
N THR A 180 0.22 1.47 1.19
CA THR A 180 -0.53 0.29 0.73
C THR A 180 0.38 -0.93 0.62
N SER A 181 -0.18 -2.10 0.90
CA SER A 181 0.39 -3.42 0.65
C SER A 181 -0.70 -4.35 0.11
N TYR A 182 -0.32 -5.51 -0.41
CA TYR A 182 -1.25 -6.48 -0.98
C TYR A 182 -1.04 -7.86 -0.36
N ALA A 183 -2.14 -8.45 0.09
CA ALA A 183 -2.23 -9.86 0.40
C ALA A 183 -2.64 -10.59 -0.88
N THR A 184 -1.82 -11.52 -1.36
CA THR A 184 -2.05 -12.23 -2.62
C THR A 184 -2.03 -13.74 -2.41
N PRO A 185 -2.59 -14.54 -3.35
CA PRO A 185 -2.51 -16.00 -3.29
C PRO A 185 -1.07 -16.52 -3.25
N GLU A 186 -0.15 -15.86 -3.95
CA GLU A 186 1.26 -16.26 -4.06
C GLU A 186 1.98 -16.16 -2.71
N ASN A 187 1.61 -15.18 -1.87
CA ASN A 187 2.16 -15.03 -0.52
C ASN A 187 1.26 -15.63 0.57
N SER A 188 0.28 -16.47 0.18
CA SER A 188 -0.66 -17.13 1.09
C SER A 188 -1.48 -16.15 1.95
N GLY A 189 -1.83 -15.00 1.38
CA GLY A 189 -2.59 -13.95 2.04
C GLY A 189 -1.79 -13.11 3.05
N VAL A 190 -0.50 -13.35 3.22
CA VAL A 190 0.35 -12.57 4.13
C VAL A 190 0.61 -11.18 3.55
N PHE A 191 0.52 -10.15 4.38
CA PHE A 191 0.87 -8.78 4.01
C PHE A 191 1.79 -8.15 5.05
N MET A 192 2.57 -7.16 4.60
CA MET A 192 3.39 -6.30 5.45
C MET A 192 3.33 -4.86 4.93
N ILE A 193 3.02 -3.91 5.82
CA ILE A 193 3.06 -2.47 5.54
C ILE A 193 4.27 -1.90 6.28
N TYR A 194 5.21 -1.37 5.52
CA TYR A 194 6.44 -0.76 6.04
C TYR A 194 6.31 0.75 6.10
N GLY A 195 7.11 1.38 6.93
CA GLY A 195 7.23 2.83 6.92
C GLY A 195 6.11 3.55 7.68
N VAL A 196 5.34 2.86 8.53
CA VAL A 196 4.26 3.45 9.29
C VAL A 196 4.81 4.10 10.56
N PRO A 197 4.71 5.43 10.74
CA PRO A 197 5.16 6.10 11.97
C PRO A 197 4.42 5.61 13.21
N GLU A 198 4.98 5.86 14.39
CA GLU A 198 4.29 5.58 15.65
C GLU A 198 2.94 6.30 15.73
N GLY A 199 1.90 5.57 16.09
CA GLY A 199 0.53 6.10 16.19
C GLY A 199 -0.54 5.00 16.16
N THR A 200 -1.78 5.43 16.26
CA THR A 200 -2.97 4.57 16.07
C THR A 200 -3.55 4.86 14.70
N TYR A 201 -3.79 3.83 13.92
CA TYR A 201 -4.28 3.93 12.55
C TYR A 201 -5.48 3.04 12.30
N ASP A 202 -6.30 3.43 11.35
CA ASP A 202 -7.33 2.58 10.75
C ASP A 202 -6.69 1.80 9.60
N LEU A 203 -6.52 0.49 9.80
CA LEU A 203 -6.09 -0.45 8.76
C LEU A 203 -7.30 -0.80 7.93
N THR A 204 -7.32 -0.36 6.68
CA THR A 204 -8.39 -0.60 5.72
C THR A 204 -8.07 -1.83 4.88
N ILE A 205 -8.98 -2.78 4.85
CA ILE A 205 -8.90 -4.02 4.09
C ILE A 205 -9.92 -3.96 2.95
N THR A 206 -9.47 -4.03 1.70
CA THR A 206 -10.28 -3.92 0.50
C THR A 206 -10.05 -5.13 -0.39
N PRO A 207 -10.92 -6.16 -0.30
CA PRO A 207 -10.85 -7.33 -1.17
C PRO A 207 -11.09 -6.97 -2.64
N ASP A 208 -10.59 -7.80 -3.58
CA ASP A 208 -10.94 -7.69 -4.98
C ASP A 208 -12.48 -7.61 -5.13
N PRO A 209 -13.03 -6.63 -5.86
CA PRO A 209 -14.48 -6.46 -6.00
C PRO A 209 -15.21 -7.69 -6.56
N THR A 210 -14.50 -8.58 -7.27
CA THR A 210 -15.08 -9.80 -7.84
C THR A 210 -15.07 -10.98 -6.88
N SER A 211 -14.47 -10.82 -5.68
CA SER A 211 -14.36 -11.88 -4.68
C SER A 211 -15.66 -12.19 -3.95
N ASN A 212 -16.61 -11.27 -3.95
CA ASN A 212 -17.84 -11.28 -3.16
C ASN A 212 -17.62 -11.23 -1.63
N TYR A 213 -16.44 -10.78 -1.18
CA TYR A 213 -16.15 -10.54 0.23
C TYR A 213 -16.28 -9.06 0.59
N ALA A 214 -16.72 -8.81 1.82
CA ALA A 214 -16.85 -7.45 2.34
C ALA A 214 -15.49 -6.91 2.79
N GLY A 215 -15.24 -5.63 2.48
CA GLY A 215 -14.13 -4.90 3.09
C GLY A 215 -14.40 -4.59 4.55
N GLN A 216 -13.33 -4.39 5.32
CA GLN A 216 -13.43 -4.02 6.73
C GLN A 216 -12.32 -3.07 7.15
N VAL A 217 -12.49 -2.44 8.30
CA VAL A 217 -11.51 -1.55 8.91
C VAL A 217 -11.26 -1.99 10.34
N ILE A 218 -9.98 -2.11 10.72
CA ILE A 218 -9.59 -2.43 12.09
C ILE A 218 -8.61 -1.38 12.60
N SER A 219 -8.70 -1.05 13.88
CA SER A 219 -7.75 -0.12 14.51
C SER A 219 -6.47 -0.85 14.91
N VAL A 220 -5.31 -0.25 14.63
CA VAL A 220 -3.99 -0.81 14.91
C VAL A 220 -3.08 0.23 15.54
N ASP A 221 -2.38 -0.16 16.61
CA ASP A 221 -1.36 0.68 17.26
C ASP A 221 0.02 0.29 16.74
N VAL A 222 0.73 1.26 16.18
CA VAL A 222 2.09 1.09 15.65
C VAL A 222 3.08 1.75 16.61
N VAL A 223 4.15 1.03 16.93
CA VAL A 223 5.27 1.51 17.74
C VAL A 223 6.54 1.46 16.89
N ASN A 224 7.31 2.55 16.89
CA ASN A 224 8.58 2.62 16.18
C ASN A 224 9.48 1.44 16.56
N GLY A 225 10.04 0.77 15.55
CA GLY A 225 10.93 -0.37 15.71
C GLY A 225 10.28 -1.68 16.08
N GLN A 226 8.96 -1.74 16.03
CA GLN A 226 8.25 -2.98 16.29
C GLN A 226 7.47 -3.43 15.08
N VAL A 227 7.33 -4.75 14.98
CA VAL A 227 6.36 -5.37 14.08
C VAL A 227 5.05 -5.53 14.87
N THR A 228 4.03 -4.79 14.46
CA THR A 228 2.68 -4.96 14.99
C THR A 228 1.99 -6.06 14.19
N ASN A 229 1.84 -7.24 14.79
CA ASN A 229 1.16 -8.37 14.15
C ASN A 229 -0.33 -8.32 14.49
N VAL A 230 -1.18 -8.15 13.46
CA VAL A 230 -2.64 -8.12 13.60
C VAL A 230 -3.29 -9.53 13.48
N GLY A 231 -2.47 -10.56 13.27
CA GLY A 231 -2.94 -11.94 13.12
C GLY A 231 -3.61 -12.20 11.77
N THR A 232 -4.48 -13.19 11.73
CA THR A 232 -5.28 -13.50 10.54
C THR A 232 -6.60 -12.74 10.60
N ILE A 233 -6.90 -12.01 9.56
CA ILE A 233 -8.14 -11.25 9.37
C ILE A 233 -9.06 -12.11 8.50
N GLU A 234 -10.13 -12.61 9.09
CA GLU A 234 -11.15 -13.37 8.36
C GLU A 234 -12.10 -12.40 7.65
N LEU A 235 -12.26 -12.58 6.34
CA LEU A 235 -13.20 -11.81 5.55
C LEU A 235 -14.57 -12.49 5.53
N GLU A 236 -15.62 -11.68 5.59
CA GLU A 236 -17.00 -12.16 5.51
C GLU A 236 -17.52 -11.97 4.08
N LEU A 237 -18.34 -12.92 3.62
CA LEU A 237 -19.04 -12.78 2.35
C LEU A 237 -20.05 -11.61 2.40
N LEU A 238 -20.18 -10.91 1.29
CA LEU A 238 -21.25 -9.92 1.12
C LEU A 238 -22.61 -10.60 1.33
N PRO A 239 -23.54 -9.97 2.03
CA PRO A 239 -24.89 -10.50 2.16
C PRO A 239 -25.62 -10.48 0.81
N GLY A 240 -26.59 -11.35 0.66
CA GLY A 240 -27.54 -11.32 -0.45
C GLY A 240 -28.89 -10.76 -0.03
N SER A 241 -29.86 -10.93 -0.90
CA SER A 241 -31.26 -10.54 -0.67
C SER A 241 -32.24 -11.61 -1.17
N ILE A 242 -33.47 -11.55 -0.70
CA ILE A 242 -34.56 -12.42 -1.15
C ILE A 242 -35.75 -11.53 -1.56
N THR A 243 -36.29 -11.78 -2.73
CA THR A 243 -37.49 -11.08 -3.23
C THR A 243 -38.54 -12.08 -3.66
N GLY A 244 -39.77 -11.60 -3.81
CA GLY A 244 -40.87 -12.36 -4.38
C GLY A 244 -42.10 -11.45 -4.56
N THR A 245 -43.07 -11.96 -5.31
CA THR A 245 -44.30 -11.19 -5.62
C THR A 245 -45.54 -11.95 -5.15
N ILE A 246 -46.31 -11.35 -4.26
CA ILE A 246 -47.58 -11.89 -3.78
C ILE A 246 -48.67 -11.54 -4.79
N LEU A 247 -49.34 -12.56 -5.35
CA LEU A 247 -50.40 -12.37 -6.35
C LEU A 247 -51.76 -12.03 -5.74
N ASN A 248 -51.95 -12.18 -4.44
CA ASN A 248 -53.22 -11.86 -3.76
C ASN A 248 -53.43 -10.35 -3.73
N GLU A 249 -54.25 -9.85 -4.64
CA GLU A 249 -54.52 -8.42 -4.82
C GLU A 249 -55.05 -7.79 -3.53
N GLY A 250 -54.39 -6.74 -3.04
CA GLY A 250 -54.75 -5.99 -1.85
C GLY A 250 -54.50 -6.70 -0.50
N LEU A 251 -53.89 -7.89 -0.50
CA LEU A 251 -53.49 -8.59 0.71
C LEU A 251 -52.21 -8.01 1.29
N ALA A 252 -52.27 -7.53 2.53
CA ALA A 252 -51.05 -7.19 3.27
C ALA A 252 -50.34 -8.47 3.75
N VAL A 253 -49.07 -8.63 3.36
CA VAL A 253 -48.23 -9.77 3.72
C VAL A 253 -46.93 -9.29 4.26
N GLU A 254 -46.48 -9.90 5.36
CA GLU A 254 -45.18 -9.74 5.96
C GLU A 254 -44.31 -10.93 5.58
N ALA A 255 -43.20 -10.71 4.91
CA ALA A 255 -42.16 -11.71 4.65
C ALA A 255 -41.13 -11.64 5.77
N SER A 256 -40.70 -12.79 6.27
CA SER A 256 -39.68 -12.88 7.30
C SER A 256 -38.72 -14.05 7.12
N VAL A 257 -37.49 -13.87 7.57
CA VAL A 257 -36.47 -14.91 7.65
C VAL A 257 -35.75 -14.81 9.00
N MET A 258 -35.39 -15.92 9.59
CA MET A 258 -34.61 -15.94 10.83
C MET A 258 -33.12 -15.98 10.53
N VAL A 259 -32.39 -14.95 10.98
CA VAL A 259 -30.93 -14.83 10.89
C VAL A 259 -30.38 -14.78 12.30
N GLU A 260 -29.57 -15.74 12.69
CA GLU A 260 -28.93 -15.84 14.02
C GLU A 260 -29.89 -15.68 15.22
N GLY A 261 -31.15 -16.05 15.03
CA GLY A 261 -32.19 -15.96 16.07
C GLY A 261 -32.98 -14.66 16.09
N GLU A 262 -32.67 -13.72 15.19
CA GLU A 262 -33.44 -12.50 14.97
C GLU A 262 -34.21 -12.56 13.65
N ALA A 263 -35.40 -11.98 13.59
CA ALA A 263 -36.21 -11.95 12.38
C ALA A 263 -35.85 -10.72 11.54
N VAL A 264 -35.44 -10.95 10.30
CA VAL A 264 -35.40 -9.90 9.26
C VAL A 264 -36.77 -9.90 8.58
N ILE A 265 -37.40 -8.74 8.50
CA ILE A 265 -38.82 -8.60 8.11
C ILE A 265 -38.93 -7.57 7.01
N ALA A 266 -39.78 -7.84 6.00
CA ALA A 266 -40.16 -6.92 4.98
C ALA A 266 -41.67 -7.03 4.68
N SER A 267 -42.36 -5.90 4.54
CA SER A 267 -43.73 -5.90 4.10
C SER A 267 -43.85 -5.85 2.57
N ALA A 268 -44.75 -6.63 2.00
CA ALA A 268 -45.07 -6.50 0.57
C ALA A 268 -45.62 -5.10 0.28
N ASP A 269 -45.14 -4.49 -0.80
CA ASP A 269 -45.58 -3.18 -1.27
C ASP A 269 -46.99 -3.24 -1.94
N GLY A 270 -47.47 -2.08 -2.44
CA GLY A 270 -48.78 -1.99 -3.12
C GLY A 270 -48.89 -2.81 -4.42
N SER A 271 -47.76 -3.34 -4.94
CA SER A 271 -47.70 -4.24 -6.08
C SER A 271 -47.53 -5.72 -5.66
N GLY A 272 -47.51 -5.98 -4.36
CA GLY A 272 -47.28 -7.32 -3.78
C GLY A 272 -45.81 -7.73 -3.71
N VAL A 273 -44.85 -6.85 -4.06
CA VAL A 273 -43.42 -7.20 -4.03
C VAL A 273 -42.85 -6.97 -2.63
N PHE A 274 -42.12 -7.94 -2.14
CA PHE A 274 -41.29 -7.81 -0.92
C PHE A 274 -39.81 -7.99 -1.23
N LEU A 275 -38.93 -7.36 -0.40
CA LEU A 275 -37.48 -7.46 -0.49
C LEU A 275 -36.92 -7.55 0.92
N LEU A 276 -36.31 -8.70 1.22
CA LEU A 276 -35.51 -8.94 2.43
C LEU A 276 -34.05 -8.70 2.08
N GLU A 277 -33.44 -7.68 2.67
CA GLU A 277 -32.05 -7.27 2.39
C GLU A 277 -31.10 -7.69 3.51
N ASN A 278 -29.80 -7.70 3.20
CA ASN A 278 -28.72 -8.00 4.15
C ASN A 278 -28.86 -9.38 4.81
N ILE A 279 -29.22 -10.39 4.02
CA ILE A 279 -29.30 -11.76 4.46
C ILE A 279 -27.94 -12.42 4.24
N PRO A 280 -27.27 -12.94 5.28
CA PRO A 280 -26.02 -13.67 5.13
C PRO A 280 -26.16 -14.86 4.16
N VAL A 281 -25.07 -15.24 3.53
CA VAL A 281 -25.03 -16.42 2.65
C VAL A 281 -25.44 -17.65 3.43
N GLY A 282 -26.39 -18.43 2.89
CA GLY A 282 -26.89 -19.63 3.56
C GLY A 282 -28.18 -20.15 3.01
N MET A 283 -28.72 -21.16 3.71
CA MET A 283 -30.01 -21.77 3.41
C MET A 283 -31.03 -21.32 4.44
N TYR A 284 -32.15 -20.81 4.00
CA TYR A 284 -33.16 -20.20 4.86
C TYR A 284 -34.57 -20.75 4.59
N THR A 285 -35.44 -20.54 5.57
CA THR A 285 -36.89 -20.67 5.37
C THR A 285 -37.51 -19.29 5.42
N VAL A 286 -38.19 -18.90 4.36
CA VAL A 286 -38.96 -17.64 4.28
C VAL A 286 -40.38 -17.91 4.72
N THR A 287 -40.85 -17.17 5.71
CA THR A 287 -42.24 -17.22 6.19
C THR A 287 -43.00 -16.00 5.68
N LEU A 288 -44.08 -16.25 4.98
CA LEU A 288 -45.00 -15.23 4.48
C LEU A 288 -46.24 -15.23 5.38
N THR A 289 -46.44 -14.16 6.15
CA THR A 289 -47.54 -14.04 7.11
C THR A 289 -48.59 -13.03 6.58
N PRO A 290 -49.75 -13.50 6.18
CA PRO A 290 -50.83 -12.61 5.77
C PRO A 290 -51.43 -11.86 6.97
N ASP A 291 -52.05 -10.69 6.71
CA ASP A 291 -52.78 -9.94 7.71
C ASP A 291 -53.82 -10.79 8.46
N ALA A 292 -53.87 -10.63 9.78
CA ALA A 292 -54.74 -11.42 10.66
C ALA A 292 -56.25 -11.36 10.29
N GLY A 293 -56.68 -10.32 9.58
CA GLY A 293 -58.05 -10.16 9.10
C GLY A 293 -58.39 -10.94 7.83
N SER A 294 -57.39 -11.49 7.12
CA SER A 294 -57.57 -12.18 5.83
C SER A 294 -58.21 -13.58 5.94
N GLY A 295 -58.05 -14.25 7.09
CA GLY A 295 -58.45 -15.63 7.27
C GLY A 295 -57.58 -16.66 6.57
N LEU A 296 -56.43 -16.22 5.99
CA LEU A 296 -55.45 -17.05 5.33
C LEU A 296 -54.35 -17.50 6.34
N SER A 297 -53.68 -18.60 6.04
CA SER A 297 -52.59 -19.13 6.86
C SER A 297 -51.23 -18.66 6.38
N ALA A 298 -50.25 -18.58 7.27
CA ALA A 298 -48.87 -18.33 6.89
C ALA A 298 -48.33 -19.45 6.00
N VAL A 299 -47.52 -19.10 5.04
CA VAL A 299 -46.84 -20.01 4.11
C VAL A 299 -45.35 -19.98 4.37
N GLU A 300 -44.74 -21.19 4.45
CA GLU A 300 -43.29 -21.34 4.58
C GLU A 300 -42.70 -21.85 3.27
N ILE A 301 -41.66 -21.16 2.80
CA ILE A 301 -40.88 -21.56 1.65
C ILE A 301 -39.48 -21.99 2.17
N MET A 302 -39.26 -23.30 2.13
CA MET A 302 -38.03 -23.92 2.65
C MET A 302 -36.93 -23.96 1.59
N ASP A 303 -35.69 -24.19 2.06
CA ASP A 303 -34.51 -24.38 1.22
C ASP A 303 -34.23 -23.23 0.26
N VAL A 304 -34.48 -22.00 0.71
CA VAL A 304 -34.13 -20.77 -0.04
C VAL A 304 -32.64 -20.51 0.12
N GLU A 305 -31.90 -20.65 -0.97
CA GLU A 305 -30.47 -20.37 -1.02
C GLU A 305 -30.21 -18.88 -1.23
N VAL A 306 -29.41 -18.28 -0.35
CA VAL A 306 -28.92 -16.91 -0.48
C VAL A 306 -27.44 -16.97 -0.84
N MET A 307 -27.06 -16.35 -1.96
CA MET A 307 -25.69 -16.25 -2.44
C MET A 307 -25.19 -14.82 -2.23
N ALA A 308 -23.84 -14.68 -2.10
CA ALA A 308 -23.21 -13.38 -1.87
C ALA A 308 -23.49 -12.40 -3.01
N ASP A 309 -23.85 -11.16 -2.64
CA ASP A 309 -24.15 -10.05 -3.55
C ASP A 309 -25.21 -10.38 -4.63
N GLN A 310 -26.12 -11.33 -4.33
CA GLN A 310 -27.18 -11.72 -5.25
C GLN A 310 -28.57 -11.63 -4.62
N THR A 311 -29.56 -11.42 -5.49
CA THR A 311 -30.97 -11.47 -5.10
C THR A 311 -31.56 -12.80 -5.52
N THR A 312 -32.04 -13.58 -4.55
CA THR A 312 -32.80 -14.81 -4.80
C THR A 312 -34.26 -14.45 -5.00
N ASP A 313 -34.78 -14.68 -6.21
CA ASP A 313 -36.18 -14.40 -6.56
C ASP A 313 -37.03 -15.66 -6.38
N LEU A 314 -38.02 -15.60 -5.49
CA LEU A 314 -38.96 -16.67 -5.23
C LEU A 314 -40.11 -16.73 -6.26
N GLY A 315 -40.12 -15.75 -7.17
CA GLY A 315 -41.16 -15.63 -8.20
C GLY A 315 -42.54 -15.18 -7.67
N GLU A 316 -43.59 -15.60 -8.40
CA GLU A 316 -44.97 -15.27 -8.08
C GLU A 316 -45.55 -16.29 -7.08
N ILE A 317 -46.13 -15.79 -5.98
CA ILE A 317 -46.62 -16.58 -4.87
C ILE A 317 -48.06 -16.26 -4.60
N THR A 318 -48.90 -17.30 -4.47
CA THR A 318 -50.31 -17.17 -4.03
C THR A 318 -50.45 -17.77 -2.64
N ILE A 319 -51.06 -17.02 -1.71
CA ILE A 319 -51.34 -17.48 -0.34
C ILE A 319 -52.79 -18.01 -0.32
N GLU A 320 -52.93 -19.26 0.11
CA GLU A 320 -54.21 -19.98 0.17
C GLU A 320 -54.75 -20.14 1.60
#